data_a14f51482bc6306ce87e8dd6c041ec0f
#
_entry.id   a14f51482bc6306ce87e8dd6c041ec0f
#
_cell.length_a   1.000
_cell.length_b   1.000
_cell.length_c   1.000
_cell.angle_alpha   90.00
_cell.angle_beta   90.00
_cell.angle_gamma   90.00
#
_symmetry.space_group_name_H-M   'P 1'
#
loop_
_entity.id
_entity.type
_entity.pdbx_description
1 polymer ?
#
loop_
_entity_poly.entity_id
_entity_poly.type
_entity_poly.pdbx_seq_one_letter_code
_entity_poly.pdbx_strand_id
1 'polypeptide(L)'
;LGGYDPVAVSGSVEGRVYAERGGVPLRKYFRFRVDRWYGGIVTGDVVGCNMRCRFCWAWYFTWGDLGCGRFYSPEEVVGRLVSMARRAGYPRARLSGGEPTIGFKHMLRVAEGVTSSGLVFVLETNGILIGRYEEYARALAGLRGRGIEVRVSVKGTSPEEFHELTGADPSFWYLQLKALENLVSYGLRPAEEVYPAVMLSLSGEEGLRRFSGVVRSIHPGLAELIDEEYIIMYRHVRELLKRTGLRPRYVVLPDSIPDRMV
;
A
#
# COMPACT_ATOMS: atom_id res chain seq x y z
N LEU A 1 -5.21 2.92 25.56
CA LEU A 1 -4.24 3.40 24.58
C LEU A 1 -4.97 4.30 23.60
N GLY A 2 -4.81 5.63 23.72
CA GLY A 2 -5.33 6.58 22.75
C GLY A 2 -4.40 6.66 21.55
N GLY A 3 -4.95 6.63 20.34
CA GLY A 3 -4.21 6.81 19.09
C GLY A 3 -4.96 7.76 18.16
N TYR A 4 -4.34 8.18 17.05
CA TYR A 4 -5.05 8.98 16.06
C TYR A 4 -5.96 8.10 15.18
N ASP A 5 -6.98 8.75 14.59
CA ASP A 5 -7.89 8.14 13.62
C ASP A 5 -7.32 8.29 12.19
N PRO A 6 -6.90 7.21 11.51
CA PRO A 6 -6.36 7.29 10.15
C PRO A 6 -7.42 7.60 9.09
N VAL A 7 -8.71 7.38 9.36
CA VAL A 7 -9.80 7.77 8.45
C VAL A 7 -9.97 9.29 8.47
N ALA A 8 -9.97 9.90 9.67
CA ALA A 8 -10.01 11.34 9.82
C ALA A 8 -8.77 12.02 9.19
N VAL A 9 -7.58 11.42 9.38
CA VAL A 9 -6.33 11.88 8.75
C VAL A 9 -6.43 11.83 7.22
N SER A 10 -7.12 10.84 6.64
CA SER A 10 -7.30 10.74 5.18
C SER A 10 -7.92 12.01 4.60
N GLY A 11 -8.99 12.54 5.20
CA GLY A 11 -9.66 13.74 4.70
C GLY A 11 -8.74 14.97 4.70
N SER A 12 -7.95 15.17 5.76
CA SER A 12 -7.00 16.28 5.83
C SER A 12 -5.84 16.15 4.84
N VAL A 13 -5.38 14.94 4.57
CA VAL A 13 -4.35 14.65 3.57
C VAL A 13 -4.91 14.85 2.17
N GLU A 14 -6.12 14.37 1.90
CA GLU A 14 -6.77 14.46 0.59
C GLU A 14 -6.84 15.90 0.10
N GLY A 15 -7.26 16.84 0.92
CA GLY A 15 -7.32 18.27 0.58
C GLY A 15 -5.98 18.89 0.16
N ARG A 16 -4.85 18.22 0.42
CA ARG A 16 -3.50 18.69 0.04
C ARG A 16 -2.89 17.98 -1.16
N VAL A 17 -3.37 16.78 -1.47
CA VAL A 17 -2.72 15.89 -2.44
C VAL A 17 -3.64 15.46 -3.58
N TYR A 18 -4.94 15.73 -3.49
CA TYR A 18 -5.94 15.45 -4.50
C TYR A 18 -6.65 16.77 -4.90
N ALA A 19 -7.05 16.88 -6.16
CA ALA A 19 -7.84 17.99 -6.68
C ALA A 19 -8.68 17.52 -7.88
N GLU A 20 -9.78 18.21 -8.17
CA GLU A 20 -10.50 18.06 -9.42
C GLU A 20 -10.43 19.37 -10.23
N ARG A 21 -10.11 19.28 -11.51
CA ARG A 21 -10.08 20.41 -12.43
C ARG A 21 -10.80 20.02 -13.72
N GLY A 22 -11.88 20.73 -14.05
CA GLY A 22 -12.68 20.40 -15.23
C GLY A 22 -13.21 18.98 -15.26
N GLY A 23 -13.57 18.39 -14.10
CA GLY A 23 -14.03 17.00 -13.98
C GLY A 23 -12.92 15.95 -14.05
N VAL A 24 -11.66 16.37 -14.17
CA VAL A 24 -10.49 15.47 -14.17
C VAL A 24 -9.93 15.36 -12.75
N PRO A 25 -9.86 14.15 -12.16
CA PRO A 25 -9.25 13.94 -10.85
C PRO A 25 -7.73 14.00 -10.97
N LEU A 26 -7.10 14.88 -10.22
CA LEU A 26 -5.65 15.05 -10.16
C LEU A 26 -5.10 14.53 -8.84
N ARG A 27 -3.92 13.91 -8.88
CA ARG A 27 -3.23 13.39 -7.70
C ARG A 27 -1.77 13.80 -7.69
N LYS A 28 -1.21 14.12 -6.52
CA LYS A 28 0.22 14.41 -6.37
C LYS A 28 1.05 13.14 -6.41
N TYR A 29 2.11 13.16 -7.21
CA TYR A 29 3.17 12.15 -7.25
C TYR A 29 4.50 12.78 -6.89
N PHE A 30 5.28 12.06 -6.08
CA PHE A 30 6.64 12.44 -5.73
C PHE A 30 7.60 12.15 -6.88
N ARG A 31 7.51 10.94 -7.45
CA ARG A 31 8.35 10.49 -8.57
C ARG A 31 7.76 9.30 -9.30
N PHE A 32 8.37 8.99 -10.46
CA PHE A 32 8.19 7.73 -11.16
C PHE A 32 9.56 7.05 -11.26
N ARG A 33 9.61 5.72 -11.07
CA ARG A 33 10.85 4.94 -11.03
C ARG A 33 10.66 3.53 -11.55
N VAL A 34 11.76 2.94 -12.00
CA VAL A 34 11.89 1.51 -12.29
C VAL A 34 12.39 0.84 -11.02
N ASP A 35 11.89 -0.34 -10.72
CA ASP A 35 12.18 -1.04 -9.49
C ASP A 35 12.39 -2.53 -9.73
N ARG A 36 13.13 -3.21 -8.84
CA ARG A 36 13.41 -4.65 -8.95
C ARG A 36 12.35 -5.54 -8.31
N TRP A 37 11.47 -4.96 -7.47
CA TRP A 37 10.41 -5.70 -6.79
C TRP A 37 9.49 -6.42 -7.79
N TYR A 38 8.92 -7.54 -7.39
CA TYR A 38 8.05 -8.37 -8.25
C TYR A 38 8.73 -8.89 -9.53
N GLY A 39 10.05 -9.09 -9.48
CA GLY A 39 10.84 -9.46 -10.67
C GLY A 39 10.99 -8.35 -11.71
N GLY A 40 10.65 -7.12 -11.35
CA GLY A 40 10.72 -5.92 -12.18
C GLY A 40 9.37 -5.23 -12.35
N ILE A 41 9.29 -3.97 -11.90
CA ILE A 41 8.07 -3.18 -11.91
C ILE A 41 8.37 -1.69 -12.13
N VAL A 42 7.45 -0.96 -12.73
CA VAL A 42 7.49 0.50 -12.75
C VAL A 42 6.55 1.06 -11.69
N THR A 43 6.99 2.10 -11.01
CA THR A 43 6.31 2.61 -9.82
C THR A 43 6.03 4.10 -9.94
N GLY A 44 4.79 4.52 -9.64
CA GLY A 44 4.44 5.89 -9.28
C GLY A 44 4.35 6.02 -7.77
N ASP A 45 5.26 6.79 -7.16
CA ASP A 45 5.22 7.06 -5.71
C ASP A 45 4.29 8.26 -5.46
N VAL A 46 3.11 8.00 -4.84
CA VAL A 46 2.14 9.05 -4.51
C VAL A 46 2.53 9.80 -3.24
N VAL A 47 2.25 11.11 -3.19
CA VAL A 47 2.46 11.94 -2.01
C VAL A 47 1.30 11.77 -1.05
N GLY A 48 1.57 11.70 0.26
CA GLY A 48 0.55 11.66 1.31
C GLY A 48 0.08 10.26 1.66
N CYS A 49 -0.08 10.04 2.96
CA CYS A 49 -0.59 8.82 3.55
C CYS A 49 -1.42 9.16 4.78
N ASN A 50 -2.42 8.35 5.09
CA ASN A 50 -3.21 8.46 6.31
C ASN A 50 -2.56 7.77 7.52
N MET A 51 -1.50 7.01 7.31
CA MET A 51 -0.73 6.37 8.37
C MET A 51 0.55 7.15 8.70
N ARG A 52 1.01 7.04 9.94
CA ARG A 52 2.23 7.66 10.45
C ARG A 52 3.21 6.60 10.92
N CYS A 53 3.45 5.58 10.06
CA CYS A 53 4.30 4.45 10.40
C CYS A 53 5.68 4.94 10.88
N ARG A 54 6.06 4.53 12.08
CA ARG A 54 7.30 4.94 12.77
C ARG A 54 8.58 4.41 12.11
N PHE A 55 8.44 3.63 11.05
CA PHE A 55 9.50 3.01 10.25
C PHE A 55 9.40 3.32 8.76
N CYS A 56 8.51 4.24 8.34
CA CYS A 56 8.19 4.49 6.93
C CYS A 56 9.43 4.97 6.16
N TRP A 57 9.82 4.24 5.11
CA TRP A 57 10.91 4.64 4.23
C TRP A 57 10.60 5.90 3.42
N ALA A 58 9.31 6.17 3.24
CA ALA A 58 8.80 7.28 2.44
C ALA A 58 8.32 8.47 3.30
N TRP A 59 8.58 8.47 4.63
CA TRP A 59 8.00 9.40 5.58
C TRP A 59 8.07 10.86 5.18
N TYR A 60 9.14 11.28 4.51
CA TYR A 60 9.41 12.67 4.16
C TYR A 60 8.41 13.24 3.13
N PHE A 61 7.82 12.42 2.25
CA PHE A 61 6.77 12.85 1.32
C PHE A 61 5.39 12.24 1.60
N THR A 62 5.28 11.36 2.59
CA THR A 62 3.98 10.74 2.92
C THR A 62 3.27 11.42 4.08
N TRP A 63 4.02 11.93 5.06
CA TRP A 63 3.49 12.72 6.17
C TRP A 63 4.42 13.82 6.67
N GLY A 64 5.63 13.93 6.15
CA GLY A 64 6.58 15.01 6.43
C GLY A 64 6.22 16.28 5.67
N ASP A 65 6.48 16.33 4.36
CA ASP A 65 6.18 17.47 3.50
C ASP A 65 5.20 17.09 2.38
N LEU A 66 3.93 17.43 2.55
CA LEU A 66 2.89 17.23 1.54
C LEU A 66 2.87 18.34 0.46
N GLY A 67 3.71 19.37 0.60
CA GLY A 67 3.93 20.41 -0.41
C GLY A 67 4.73 19.91 -1.61
N CYS A 68 5.55 18.88 -1.42
CA CYS A 68 6.40 18.30 -2.45
C CYS A 68 5.58 17.60 -3.56
N GLY A 69 6.25 17.26 -4.67
CA GLY A 69 5.66 16.55 -5.80
C GLY A 69 4.84 17.44 -6.73
N ARG A 70 4.23 16.82 -7.74
CA ARG A 70 3.41 17.49 -8.75
C ARG A 70 2.08 16.76 -8.94
N PHE A 71 1.05 17.52 -9.34
CA PHE A 71 -0.23 16.96 -9.75
C PHE A 71 -0.14 16.41 -11.18
N TYR A 72 -0.77 15.25 -11.38
CA TYR A 72 -0.91 14.60 -12.67
C TYR A 72 -2.35 14.11 -12.85
N SER A 73 -2.83 14.11 -14.09
CA SER A 73 -4.07 13.43 -14.45
C SER A 73 -3.87 11.91 -14.51
N PRO A 74 -4.92 11.10 -14.48
CA PRO A 74 -4.80 9.66 -14.67
C PRO A 74 -4.12 9.31 -16.00
N GLU A 75 -4.46 10.00 -17.09
CA GLU A 75 -3.93 9.78 -18.43
C GLU A 75 -2.43 10.04 -18.49
N GLU A 76 -1.95 11.12 -17.85
CA GLU A 76 -0.51 11.41 -17.75
C GLU A 76 0.24 10.33 -16.97
N VAL A 77 -0.35 9.83 -15.87
CA VAL A 77 0.24 8.75 -15.06
C VAL A 77 0.30 7.46 -15.86
N VAL A 78 -0.79 7.06 -16.49
CA VAL A 78 -0.86 5.86 -17.34
C VAL A 78 0.17 5.95 -18.45
N GLY A 79 0.23 7.06 -19.18
CA GLY A 79 1.20 7.27 -20.26
C GLY A 79 2.64 7.11 -19.78
N ARG A 80 2.99 7.65 -18.60
CA ARG A 80 4.32 7.48 -17.99
C ARG A 80 4.61 6.06 -17.62
N LEU A 81 3.72 5.40 -16.85
CA LEU A 81 3.91 4.04 -16.39
C LEU A 81 4.04 3.07 -17.56
N VAL A 82 3.14 3.13 -18.54
CA VAL A 82 3.16 2.27 -19.72
C VAL A 82 4.43 2.48 -20.55
N SER A 83 4.82 3.74 -20.80
CA SER A 83 6.06 4.04 -21.52
C SER A 83 7.30 3.52 -20.81
N MET A 84 7.39 3.68 -19.49
CA MET A 84 8.50 3.18 -18.70
C MET A 84 8.54 1.63 -18.67
N ALA A 85 7.40 0.98 -18.50
CA ALA A 85 7.28 -0.46 -18.48
C ALA A 85 7.75 -1.08 -19.81
N ARG A 86 7.28 -0.54 -20.93
CA ARG A 86 7.71 -0.98 -22.28
C ARG A 86 9.22 -0.83 -22.50
N ARG A 87 9.81 0.30 -22.07
CA ARG A 87 11.26 0.51 -22.19
C ARG A 87 12.08 -0.41 -21.30
N ALA A 88 11.57 -0.75 -20.11
CA ALA A 88 12.24 -1.66 -19.17
C ALA A 88 11.98 -3.14 -19.47
N GLY A 89 11.02 -3.47 -20.34
CA GLY A 89 10.60 -4.86 -20.60
C GLY A 89 9.83 -5.47 -19.41
N TYR A 90 9.16 -4.65 -18.59
CA TYR A 90 8.46 -5.13 -17.38
C TYR A 90 6.96 -5.23 -17.61
N PRO A 91 6.33 -6.33 -17.14
CA PRO A 91 4.90 -6.56 -17.34
C PRO A 91 4.02 -5.87 -16.29
N ARG A 92 4.60 -5.23 -15.26
CA ARG A 92 3.91 -4.71 -14.09
C ARG A 92 4.11 -3.21 -13.90
N ALA A 93 3.05 -2.54 -13.44
CA ALA A 93 3.10 -1.17 -12.95
C ALA A 93 2.35 -1.06 -11.62
N ARG A 94 2.82 -0.21 -10.69
CA ARG A 94 2.19 -0.02 -9.39
C ARG A 94 2.08 1.44 -8.98
N LEU A 95 1.15 1.68 -8.04
CA LEU A 95 1.15 2.87 -7.20
C LEU A 95 1.55 2.48 -5.78
N SER A 96 2.49 3.23 -5.22
CA SER A 96 3.10 2.99 -3.92
C SER A 96 3.57 4.30 -3.28
N GLY A 97 4.42 4.23 -2.25
CA GLY A 97 5.00 5.39 -1.54
C GLY A 97 4.08 5.88 -0.43
N GLY A 98 3.10 6.73 -0.77
CA GLY A 98 2.01 7.11 0.13
C GLY A 98 0.84 6.12 0.09
N GLU A 99 -0.37 6.60 0.37
CA GLU A 99 -1.59 5.80 0.26
C GLU A 99 -2.33 6.13 -1.04
N PRO A 100 -2.36 5.22 -2.02
CA PRO A 100 -2.98 5.49 -3.32
C PRO A 100 -4.50 5.64 -3.26
N THR A 101 -5.17 5.03 -2.27
CA THR A 101 -6.63 5.10 -2.12
C THR A 101 -7.12 6.47 -1.62
N ILE A 102 -6.22 7.35 -1.16
CA ILE A 102 -6.52 8.77 -0.98
C ILE A 102 -6.62 9.41 -2.37
N GLY A 103 -7.81 9.91 -2.74
CA GLY A 103 -8.13 10.29 -4.12
C GLY A 103 -8.49 9.06 -4.97
N PHE A 104 -9.34 8.18 -4.45
CA PHE A 104 -9.70 6.89 -5.01
C PHE A 104 -10.12 6.95 -6.49
N LYS A 105 -10.87 7.96 -6.89
CA LYS A 105 -11.34 8.17 -8.26
C LYS A 105 -10.18 8.30 -9.26
N HIS A 106 -9.09 8.97 -8.87
CA HIS A 106 -7.87 9.07 -9.67
C HIS A 106 -7.18 7.70 -9.78
N MET A 107 -6.97 7.03 -8.64
CA MET A 107 -6.30 5.73 -8.57
C MET A 107 -7.04 4.70 -9.43
N LEU A 108 -8.38 4.65 -9.35
CA LEU A 108 -9.18 3.70 -10.13
C LEU A 108 -9.01 3.92 -11.65
N ARG A 109 -9.05 5.18 -12.13
CA ARG A 109 -8.80 5.50 -13.55
C ARG A 109 -7.38 5.11 -13.99
N VAL A 110 -6.38 5.28 -13.12
CA VAL A 110 -5.02 4.80 -13.41
C VAL A 110 -4.99 3.28 -13.53
N ALA A 111 -5.63 2.56 -12.60
CA ALA A 111 -5.74 1.10 -12.66
C ALA A 111 -6.39 0.61 -13.96
N GLU A 112 -7.53 1.21 -14.34
CA GLU A 112 -8.25 0.94 -15.59
C GLU A 112 -7.36 1.17 -16.82
N GLY A 113 -6.64 2.28 -16.88
CA GLY A 113 -5.78 2.63 -18.02
C GLY A 113 -4.56 1.70 -18.13
N VAL A 114 -3.93 1.35 -17.00
CA VAL A 114 -2.77 0.44 -16.97
C VAL A 114 -3.20 -0.98 -17.40
N THR A 115 -4.28 -1.52 -16.82
CA THR A 115 -4.78 -2.85 -17.18
C THR A 115 -5.27 -2.91 -18.63
N SER A 116 -5.90 -1.87 -19.15
CA SER A 116 -6.29 -1.75 -20.55
C SER A 116 -5.10 -1.69 -21.52
N SER A 117 -3.91 -1.36 -21.02
CA SER A 117 -2.67 -1.36 -21.81
C SER A 117 -1.97 -2.73 -21.84
N GLY A 118 -2.56 -3.76 -21.24
CA GLY A 118 -2.03 -5.12 -21.15
C GLY A 118 -0.98 -5.34 -20.05
N LEU A 119 -0.81 -4.37 -19.15
CA LEU A 119 0.05 -4.52 -17.97
C LEU A 119 -0.75 -4.99 -16.76
N VAL A 120 -0.08 -5.68 -15.85
CA VAL A 120 -0.61 -5.94 -14.52
C VAL A 120 -0.48 -4.67 -13.67
N PHE A 121 -1.58 -4.25 -13.05
CA PHE A 121 -1.59 -3.14 -12.11
C PHE A 121 -1.57 -3.65 -10.68
N VAL A 122 -0.53 -3.30 -9.92
CA VAL A 122 -0.40 -3.64 -8.50
C VAL A 122 -0.79 -2.42 -7.66
N LEU A 123 -1.84 -2.55 -6.86
CA LEU A 123 -2.22 -1.57 -5.85
C LEU A 123 -1.60 -1.96 -4.50
N GLU A 124 -0.58 -1.24 -4.05
CA GLU A 124 -0.09 -1.35 -2.68
C GLU A 124 -0.85 -0.37 -1.78
N THR A 125 -1.63 -0.87 -0.85
CA THR A 125 -2.47 -0.07 0.05
C THR A 125 -2.36 -0.56 1.49
N ASN A 126 -2.53 0.34 2.46
CA ASN A 126 -2.68 -0.06 3.85
C ASN A 126 -4.08 -0.59 4.20
N GLY A 127 -5.01 -0.59 3.26
CA GLY A 127 -6.33 -1.16 3.38
C GLY A 127 -7.36 -0.36 4.18
N ILE A 128 -6.97 0.64 4.96
CA ILE A 128 -7.88 1.38 5.87
C ILE A 128 -9.12 1.92 5.15
N LEU A 129 -8.94 2.58 4.00
CA LEU A 129 -10.06 3.16 3.27
C LEU A 129 -10.91 2.11 2.53
N ILE A 130 -10.32 1.01 2.07
CA ILE A 130 -11.07 -0.11 1.48
C ILE A 130 -11.89 -0.85 2.53
N GLY A 131 -11.36 -0.98 3.75
CA GLY A 131 -12.10 -1.55 4.88
C GLY A 131 -13.23 -0.63 5.38
N ARG A 132 -13.05 0.69 5.28
CA ARG A 132 -14.03 1.68 5.71
C ARG A 132 -15.14 1.91 4.69
N TYR A 133 -14.81 1.91 3.38
CA TYR A 133 -15.69 2.24 2.26
C TYR A 133 -15.79 1.03 1.32
N GLU A 134 -16.84 0.26 1.50
CA GLU A 134 -17.08 -1.00 0.78
C GLU A 134 -17.19 -0.80 -0.74
N GLU A 135 -17.67 0.37 -1.16
CA GLU A 135 -17.73 0.77 -2.57
C GLU A 135 -16.35 0.79 -3.25
N TYR A 136 -15.26 0.95 -2.51
CA TYR A 136 -13.90 0.88 -3.07
C TYR A 136 -13.56 -0.56 -3.48
N ALA A 137 -13.88 -1.54 -2.64
CA ALA A 137 -13.70 -2.95 -2.99
C ALA A 137 -14.56 -3.35 -4.18
N ARG A 138 -15.82 -2.90 -4.22
CA ARG A 138 -16.74 -3.14 -5.35
C ARG A 138 -16.19 -2.58 -6.65
N ALA A 139 -15.67 -1.35 -6.64
CA ALA A 139 -15.10 -0.73 -7.83
C ALA A 139 -13.85 -1.47 -8.32
N LEU A 140 -12.94 -1.86 -7.41
CA LEU A 140 -11.76 -2.65 -7.74
C LEU A 140 -12.12 -4.03 -8.32
N ALA A 141 -13.18 -4.66 -7.81
CA ALA A 141 -13.68 -5.93 -8.35
C ALA A 141 -14.18 -5.83 -9.81
N GLY A 142 -14.51 -4.63 -10.29
CA GLY A 142 -14.79 -4.36 -11.71
C GLY A 142 -13.58 -4.60 -12.63
N LEU A 143 -12.37 -4.71 -12.08
CA LEU A 143 -11.13 -5.02 -12.81
C LEU A 143 -10.72 -6.49 -12.71
N ARG A 144 -11.51 -7.35 -12.06
CA ARG A 144 -11.24 -8.78 -11.92
C ARG A 144 -10.98 -9.43 -13.29
N GLY A 145 -9.97 -10.27 -13.38
CA GLY A 145 -9.56 -10.94 -14.62
C GLY A 145 -8.88 -10.04 -15.65
N ARG A 146 -8.64 -8.76 -15.33
CA ARG A 146 -8.02 -7.78 -16.24
C ARG A 146 -6.60 -7.42 -15.87
N GLY A 147 -5.99 -8.14 -14.93
CA GLY A 147 -4.62 -7.86 -14.48
C GLY A 147 -4.55 -6.87 -13.32
N ILE A 148 -5.50 -6.93 -12.37
CA ILE A 148 -5.43 -6.24 -11.09
C ILE A 148 -4.82 -7.14 -10.03
N GLU A 149 -3.90 -6.62 -9.23
CA GLU A 149 -3.38 -7.22 -7.99
C GLU A 149 -3.53 -6.19 -6.86
N VAL A 150 -4.21 -6.54 -5.78
CA VAL A 150 -4.37 -5.69 -4.59
C VAL A 150 -3.60 -6.29 -3.43
N ARG A 151 -2.49 -5.65 -3.08
CA ARG A 151 -1.63 -6.02 -1.96
C ARG A 151 -2.00 -5.17 -0.75
N VAL A 152 -2.66 -5.77 0.23
CA VAL A 152 -3.05 -5.10 1.47
C VAL A 152 -1.93 -5.23 2.50
N SER A 153 -1.22 -4.13 2.74
CA SER A 153 -0.07 -4.06 3.65
C SER A 153 -0.54 -3.83 5.09
N VAL A 154 -0.74 -4.93 5.81
CA VAL A 154 -1.20 -4.96 7.21
C VAL A 154 -0.05 -4.60 8.15
N LYS A 155 -0.25 -3.62 8.99
CA LYS A 155 0.80 -3.11 9.89
C LYS A 155 0.73 -3.83 11.24
N GLY A 156 1.56 -4.88 11.36
CA GLY A 156 1.61 -5.75 12.54
C GLY A 156 0.60 -6.89 12.51
N THR A 157 0.79 -7.85 13.40
CA THR A 157 0.01 -9.10 13.48
C THR A 157 -1.11 -9.04 14.53
N SER A 158 -1.23 -7.90 15.21
CA SER A 158 -2.26 -7.62 16.22
C SER A 158 -2.55 -6.12 16.32
N PRO A 159 -3.67 -5.72 16.97
CA PRO A 159 -3.98 -4.32 17.24
C PRO A 159 -2.88 -3.60 18.04
N GLU A 160 -2.22 -4.27 18.97
CA GLU A 160 -1.14 -3.71 19.79
C GLU A 160 0.10 -3.42 18.94
N GLU A 161 0.52 -4.37 18.09
CA GLU A 161 1.62 -4.15 17.15
C GLU A 161 1.29 -3.04 16.15
N PHE A 162 0.05 -2.98 15.67
CA PHE A 162 -0.43 -1.90 14.81
C PHE A 162 -0.24 -0.54 15.48
N HIS A 163 -0.68 -0.40 16.74
CA HIS A 163 -0.50 0.82 17.51
C HIS A 163 0.99 1.16 17.71
N GLU A 164 1.79 0.17 18.09
CA GLU A 164 3.24 0.36 18.29
C GLU A 164 3.94 0.81 17.00
N LEU A 165 3.59 0.22 15.87
CA LEU A 165 4.16 0.52 14.57
C LEU A 165 3.72 1.86 13.99
N THR A 166 2.51 2.31 14.27
CA THR A 166 1.89 3.44 13.57
C THR A 166 1.51 4.61 14.47
N GLY A 167 1.23 4.37 15.74
CA GLY A 167 0.64 5.33 16.67
C GLY A 167 -0.86 5.59 16.47
N ALA A 168 -1.51 4.92 15.51
CA ALA A 168 -2.97 4.98 15.33
C ALA A 168 -3.70 4.24 16.44
N ASP A 169 -5.00 4.51 16.61
CA ASP A 169 -5.83 3.75 17.54
C ASP A 169 -5.86 2.28 17.12
N PRO A 170 -5.62 1.33 18.06
CA PRO A 170 -5.49 -0.10 17.74
C PRO A 170 -6.72 -0.71 17.07
N SER A 171 -7.91 -0.15 17.28
CA SER A 171 -9.15 -0.63 16.64
C SER A 171 -9.13 -0.54 15.10
N PHE A 172 -8.34 0.36 14.54
CA PHE A 172 -8.22 0.50 13.09
C PHE A 172 -7.44 -0.64 12.42
N TRP A 173 -6.74 -1.49 13.17
CA TRP A 173 -6.14 -2.71 12.64
C TRP A 173 -7.20 -3.61 11.96
N TYR A 174 -8.39 -3.68 12.53
CA TYR A 174 -9.50 -4.46 11.98
C TYR A 174 -10.00 -3.95 10.62
N LEU A 175 -9.84 -2.67 10.31
CA LEU A 175 -10.18 -2.16 8.98
C LEU A 175 -9.24 -2.69 7.89
N GLN A 176 -7.97 -3.00 8.21
CA GLN A 176 -7.06 -3.63 7.27
C GLN A 176 -7.52 -5.06 6.95
N LEU A 177 -8.00 -5.80 7.94
CA LEU A 177 -8.60 -7.13 7.74
C LEU A 177 -9.93 -7.04 6.99
N LYS A 178 -10.76 -6.05 7.33
CA LYS A 178 -12.03 -5.79 6.65
C LYS A 178 -11.82 -5.45 5.16
N ALA A 179 -10.70 -4.83 4.82
CA ALA A 179 -10.35 -4.60 3.41
C ALA A 179 -10.16 -5.92 2.65
N LEU A 180 -9.45 -6.90 3.23
CA LEU A 180 -9.29 -8.23 2.65
C LEU A 180 -10.64 -8.94 2.49
N GLU A 181 -11.46 -8.91 3.55
CA GLU A 181 -12.81 -9.47 3.52
C GLU A 181 -13.67 -8.85 2.42
N ASN A 182 -13.72 -7.52 2.33
CA ASN A 182 -14.49 -6.80 1.32
C ASN A 182 -14.02 -7.18 -0.10
N LEU A 183 -12.71 -7.16 -0.36
CA LEU A 183 -12.14 -7.48 -1.67
C LEU A 183 -12.50 -8.90 -2.12
N VAL A 184 -12.40 -9.88 -1.23
CA VAL A 184 -12.78 -11.27 -1.51
C VAL A 184 -14.30 -11.40 -1.69
N SER A 185 -15.10 -10.74 -0.85
CA SER A 185 -16.58 -10.79 -0.92
C SER A 185 -17.12 -10.22 -2.24
N TYR A 186 -16.43 -9.23 -2.83
CA TYR A 186 -16.77 -8.71 -4.16
C TYR A 186 -16.14 -9.51 -5.31
N GLY A 187 -15.42 -10.60 -5.01
CA GLY A 187 -15.02 -11.62 -5.96
C GLY A 187 -13.61 -11.50 -6.52
N LEU A 188 -12.72 -10.67 -5.93
CA LEU A 188 -11.30 -10.78 -6.22
C LEU A 188 -10.75 -12.11 -5.70
N ARG A 189 -9.94 -12.78 -6.52
CA ARG A 189 -9.41 -14.11 -6.24
C ARG A 189 -8.25 -14.04 -5.25
N PRO A 190 -8.38 -14.69 -4.06
CA PRO A 190 -7.26 -14.78 -3.11
C PRO A 190 -6.02 -15.42 -3.73
N ALA A 191 -4.84 -14.99 -3.28
CA ALA A 191 -3.52 -15.38 -3.76
C ALA A 191 -3.19 -15.02 -5.22
N GLU A 192 -4.16 -14.56 -6.01
CA GLU A 192 -3.94 -14.12 -7.39
C GLU A 192 -4.16 -12.61 -7.55
N GLU A 193 -5.36 -12.12 -7.17
CA GLU A 193 -5.78 -10.73 -7.37
C GLU A 193 -5.82 -9.95 -6.05
N VAL A 194 -5.87 -10.64 -4.92
CA VAL A 194 -5.78 -10.04 -3.59
C VAL A 194 -4.97 -10.92 -2.66
N TYR A 195 -4.03 -10.31 -1.95
CA TYR A 195 -3.24 -10.99 -0.93
C TYR A 195 -2.80 -10.03 0.17
N PRO A 196 -2.66 -10.53 1.42
CA PRO A 196 -2.11 -9.74 2.51
C PRO A 196 -0.59 -9.68 2.42
N ALA A 197 -0.04 -8.54 2.80
CA ALA A 197 1.33 -8.41 3.23
C ALA A 197 1.34 -8.01 4.70
N VAL A 198 2.25 -8.54 5.50
CA VAL A 198 2.25 -8.28 6.94
C VAL A 198 3.61 -7.86 7.47
N MET A 199 3.62 -6.77 8.25
CA MET A 199 4.83 -6.28 8.91
C MET A 199 5.16 -7.15 10.12
N LEU A 200 6.29 -7.87 10.04
CA LEU A 200 6.74 -8.87 11.01
C LEU A 200 7.90 -8.40 11.89
N SER A 201 8.34 -7.17 11.77
CA SER A 201 9.53 -6.67 12.47
C SER A 201 9.43 -6.67 14.01
N LEU A 202 8.25 -6.83 14.59
CA LEU A 202 8.06 -6.99 16.04
C LEU A 202 7.95 -8.45 16.47
N SER A 203 7.31 -9.32 15.67
CA SER A 203 6.89 -10.67 16.09
C SER A 203 7.50 -11.82 15.27
N GLY A 204 8.09 -11.55 14.09
CA GLY A 204 8.75 -12.57 13.27
C GLY A 204 7.85 -13.74 12.89
N GLU A 205 8.41 -14.96 12.87
CA GLU A 205 7.69 -16.19 12.50
C GLU A 205 6.49 -16.53 13.40
N GLU A 206 6.57 -16.21 14.69
CA GLU A 206 5.44 -16.43 15.60
C GLU A 206 4.26 -15.52 15.21
N GLY A 207 4.54 -14.26 14.88
CA GLY A 207 3.54 -13.34 14.35
C GLY A 207 2.94 -13.81 13.03
N LEU A 208 3.77 -14.32 12.12
CA LEU A 208 3.30 -14.88 10.85
C LEU A 208 2.33 -16.05 11.07
N ARG A 209 2.65 -16.97 11.98
CA ARG A 209 1.75 -18.09 12.30
C ARG A 209 0.40 -17.63 12.84
N ARG A 210 0.40 -16.67 13.78
CA ARG A 210 -0.86 -16.07 14.29
C ARG A 210 -1.64 -15.39 13.18
N PHE A 211 -0.99 -14.56 12.38
CA PHE A 211 -1.62 -13.81 11.30
C PHE A 211 -2.18 -14.73 10.21
N SER A 212 -1.48 -15.81 9.87
CA SER A 212 -1.99 -16.84 8.94
C SER A 212 -3.31 -17.44 9.43
N GLY A 213 -3.46 -17.68 10.73
CA GLY A 213 -4.74 -18.13 11.34
C GLY A 213 -5.84 -17.08 11.16
N VAL A 214 -5.52 -15.80 11.38
CA VAL A 214 -6.48 -14.69 11.23
C VAL A 214 -6.97 -14.57 9.79
N VAL A 215 -6.08 -14.51 8.79
CA VAL A 215 -6.51 -14.35 7.39
C VAL A 215 -7.19 -15.60 6.85
N ARG A 216 -6.82 -16.79 7.34
CA ARG A 216 -7.50 -18.05 7.02
C ARG A 216 -8.95 -18.06 7.50
N SER A 217 -9.26 -17.43 8.62
CA SER A 217 -10.65 -17.30 9.10
C SER A 217 -11.51 -16.38 8.24
N ILE A 218 -10.89 -15.43 7.51
CA ILE A 218 -11.58 -14.60 6.52
C ILE A 218 -11.83 -15.43 5.25
N HIS A 219 -10.77 -15.99 4.68
CA HIS A 219 -10.85 -16.90 3.52
C HIS A 219 -9.59 -17.78 3.47
N PRO A 220 -9.72 -19.13 3.31
CA PRO A 220 -8.56 -20.03 3.29
C PRO A 220 -7.47 -19.63 2.27
N GLY A 221 -7.84 -19.20 1.07
CA GLY A 221 -6.92 -18.79 0.03
C GLY A 221 -6.07 -17.56 0.36
N LEU A 222 -6.48 -16.70 1.31
CA LEU A 222 -5.63 -15.59 1.78
C LEU A 222 -4.42 -16.06 2.58
N ALA A 223 -4.44 -17.27 3.12
CA ALA A 223 -3.31 -17.85 3.82
C ALA A 223 -2.34 -18.62 2.89
N GLU A 224 -2.67 -18.78 1.61
CA GLU A 224 -1.81 -19.42 0.61
C GLU A 224 -0.69 -18.50 0.13
N LEU A 225 -0.93 -17.19 0.14
CA LEU A 225 0.05 -16.16 -0.21
C LEU A 225 0.00 -15.03 0.82
N ILE A 226 0.95 -15.00 1.73
CA ILE A 226 1.19 -13.92 2.67
C ILE A 226 2.57 -13.35 2.37
N ASP A 227 2.63 -12.09 1.95
CA ASP A 227 3.89 -11.41 1.69
C ASP A 227 4.49 -10.89 3.00
N GLU A 228 5.72 -11.28 3.30
CA GLU A 228 6.41 -10.90 4.53
C GLU A 228 7.06 -9.53 4.40
N GLU A 229 6.65 -8.58 5.24
CA GLU A 229 7.30 -7.27 5.33
C GLU A 229 8.23 -7.19 6.53
N TYR A 230 9.43 -6.69 6.30
CA TYR A 230 10.40 -6.33 7.34
C TYR A 230 10.92 -4.91 7.13
N ILE A 231 11.25 -4.25 8.21
CA ILE A 231 11.87 -2.91 8.17
C ILE A 231 13.26 -3.02 7.55
N ILE A 232 13.43 -2.38 6.38
CA ILE A 232 14.73 -2.26 5.73
C ILE A 232 15.47 -1.08 6.35
N MET A 233 16.66 -1.33 6.88
CA MET A 233 17.45 -0.38 7.67
C MET A 233 18.20 0.65 6.81
N TYR A 234 17.47 1.35 5.90
CA TYR A 234 18.02 2.50 5.20
C TYR A 234 18.48 3.58 6.21
N ARG A 235 19.45 4.40 5.83
CA ARG A 235 19.98 5.44 6.70
C ARG A 235 18.88 6.33 7.31
N HIS A 236 17.99 6.87 6.46
CA HIS A 236 16.89 7.74 6.90
C HIS A 236 15.80 7.00 7.71
N VAL A 237 15.66 5.67 7.56
CA VAL A 237 14.79 4.84 8.40
C VAL A 237 15.40 4.68 9.79
N ARG A 238 16.73 4.45 9.90
CA ARG A 238 17.43 4.40 11.20
C ARG A 238 17.27 5.70 11.99
N GLU A 239 17.35 6.84 11.31
CA GLU A 239 17.12 8.15 11.92
C GLU A 239 15.66 8.30 12.40
N LEU A 240 14.70 7.85 11.60
CA LEU A 240 13.29 7.86 11.98
C LEU A 240 13.01 6.97 13.21
N LEU A 241 13.56 5.74 13.24
CA LEU A 241 13.40 4.82 14.36
C LEU A 241 13.94 5.43 15.68
N LYS A 242 15.09 6.13 15.62
CA LYS A 242 15.64 6.86 16.79
C LYS A 242 14.69 7.95 17.27
N ARG A 243 14.11 8.71 16.33
CA ARG A 243 13.17 9.82 16.64
C ARG A 243 11.85 9.33 17.21
N THR A 244 11.35 8.18 16.74
CA THR A 244 10.06 7.63 17.15
C THR A 244 10.15 6.67 18.34
N GLY A 245 11.36 6.23 18.69
CA GLY A 245 11.61 5.28 19.78
C GLY A 245 11.20 3.83 19.44
N LEU A 246 10.83 3.53 18.20
CA LEU A 246 10.47 2.17 17.79
C LEU A 246 11.71 1.27 17.78
N ARG A 247 11.61 0.10 18.39
CA ARG A 247 12.69 -0.89 18.51
C ARG A 247 12.28 -2.21 17.86
N PRO A 248 12.47 -2.34 16.52
CA PRO A 248 12.14 -3.59 15.83
C PRO A 248 13.10 -4.71 16.31
N ARG A 249 12.57 -5.93 16.43
CA ARG A 249 13.34 -7.13 16.78
C ARG A 249 13.97 -7.78 15.54
N TYR A 250 13.26 -7.69 14.43
CA TYR A 250 13.67 -8.29 13.14
C TYR A 250 13.77 -7.20 12.09
N VAL A 251 14.90 -7.12 11.43
CA VAL A 251 15.18 -6.11 10.41
C VAL A 251 15.96 -6.71 9.25
N VAL A 252 15.91 -6.06 8.09
CA VAL A 252 16.69 -6.42 6.91
C VAL A 252 17.65 -5.27 6.60
N LEU A 253 18.89 -5.61 6.26
CA LEU A 253 19.87 -4.62 5.79
C LEU A 253 19.67 -4.36 4.29
N PRO A 254 19.91 -3.14 3.80
CA PRO A 254 19.72 -2.80 2.39
C PRO A 254 20.52 -3.67 1.41
N ASP A 255 21.71 -4.14 1.86
CA ASP A 255 22.63 -4.95 1.06
C ASP A 255 22.38 -6.46 1.21
N SER A 256 21.38 -6.87 1.98
CA SER A 256 21.07 -8.27 2.31
C SER A 256 19.56 -8.52 2.25
N ILE A 257 18.88 -7.88 1.30
CA ILE A 257 17.44 -8.12 1.07
C ILE A 257 17.28 -9.50 0.44
N PRO A 258 16.55 -10.44 1.09
CA PRO A 258 16.35 -11.78 0.54
C PRO A 258 15.59 -11.73 -0.79
N ASP A 259 15.94 -12.60 -1.73
CA ASP A 259 15.29 -12.68 -3.05
C ASP A 259 13.78 -12.91 -2.96
N ARG A 260 13.32 -13.67 -1.94
CA ARG A 260 11.89 -13.91 -1.70
C ARG A 260 11.10 -12.63 -1.36
N MET A 261 11.78 -11.53 -1.04
CA MET A 261 11.17 -10.21 -0.77
C MET A 261 11.20 -9.29 -2.00
N VAL A 262 11.79 -9.69 -3.09
CA VAL A 262 11.99 -8.97 -4.34
C VAL A 262 11.20 -9.65 -5.46
#